data_27a500e0c74f87f9d20a45d5a6772dd5
#
_entry.id   27a500e0c74f87f9d20a45d5a6772dd5
#
_cell.length_a   1.000
_cell.length_b   1.000
_cell.length_c   1.000
_cell.angle_alpha   90.00
_cell.angle_beta   90.00
_cell.angle_gamma   90.00
#
_symmetry.space_group_name_H-M   'P 1'
#
loop_
_entity.id
_entity.type
_entity.pdbx_description
1 polymer ?
#
loop_
_entity_poly.entity_id
_entity_poly.type
_entity_poly.pdbx_seq_one_letter_code
_entity_poly.pdbx_strand_id
1 'polypeptide(L)'
;MGQERRTTAPATCLEPTVSGTVSVVKSETSRRDRRDSRWDEHRRARREQLVDATIAAVGRHGAGVGMEEIAAAAGTSKAVVYRHFADRSELHVAVCARVAANLTDRLREAMDTTTDPRQMLTAAVETYLAFLEADLELYRFVVQGPPVGHPADSDPIANLSHLVGDQAAALVAVVLEQAGRDPAAALPWGHGLVGLVRSAADWWLQADRPMPRVELAAHLTDLTWAGLSGVVTRKEDNA
;
A
#
# COMPACT_ATOMS: atom_id res chain seq x y z
N MET A 1 73.50 -34.43 -25.14
CA MET A 1 73.35 -35.89 -25.20
C MET A 1 71.91 -36.14 -25.04
N GLY A 2 71.27 -36.56 -25.99
CA GLY A 2 71.03 -37.54 -27.01
C GLY A 2 69.56 -37.71 -27.02
N GLN A 3 68.88 -37.40 -28.12
CA GLN A 3 68.38 -38.34 -29.15
C GLN A 3 67.33 -39.36 -28.57
N GLU A 4 66.23 -39.65 -29.15
CA GLU A 4 65.74 -39.81 -30.54
C GLU A 4 64.22 -39.95 -30.53
N ARG A 5 63.50 -39.33 -31.48
CA ARG A 5 62.83 -39.88 -32.66
C ARG A 5 61.97 -41.17 -32.44
N ARG A 6 60.73 -41.17 -32.75
CA ARG A 6 60.05 -41.58 -34.02
C ARG A 6 58.56 -41.71 -33.75
N THR A 7 57.71 -41.04 -34.51
CA THR A 7 56.98 -41.48 -35.72
C THR A 7 55.94 -42.60 -35.44
N THR A 8 54.68 -42.36 -35.59
CA THR A 8 53.82 -42.73 -36.72
C THR A 8 52.36 -42.37 -36.45
N ALA A 9 51.74 -41.74 -37.42
CA ALA A 9 50.28 -41.66 -37.64
C ALA A 9 49.77 -42.95 -38.32
N PRO A 10 48.51 -43.08 -38.76
CA PRO A 10 47.20 -42.56 -38.37
C PRO A 10 46.16 -43.68 -38.20
N ALA A 11 44.98 -43.39 -37.65
CA ALA A 11 43.73 -44.15 -37.91
C ALA A 11 42.53 -43.24 -37.57
N THR A 12 41.94 -42.64 -38.54
CA THR A 12 40.67 -42.97 -39.20
C THR A 12 39.48 -43.21 -38.29
N CYS A 13 38.58 -42.24 -38.40
CA CYS A 13 37.12 -42.39 -38.44
C CYS A 13 36.41 -43.03 -37.25
N LEU A 14 35.54 -42.27 -36.68
CA LEU A 14 34.10 -42.49 -36.74
C LEU A 14 33.38 -41.39 -35.97
N GLU A 15 32.76 -40.48 -36.68
CA GLU A 15 31.68 -39.64 -36.15
C GLU A 15 30.51 -40.54 -35.75
N PRO A 16 29.84 -40.29 -34.64
CA PRO A 16 28.45 -40.59 -34.54
C PRO A 16 27.62 -39.29 -34.71
N THR A 17 27.01 -39.20 -35.85
CA THR A 17 25.82 -38.39 -36.12
C THR A 17 24.78 -38.71 -35.05
N VAL A 18 24.59 -37.80 -34.10
CA VAL A 18 23.35 -37.74 -33.29
C VAL A 18 22.57 -36.54 -33.77
N SER A 19 21.84 -36.79 -34.84
CA SER A 19 20.75 -35.94 -35.30
C SER A 19 19.52 -36.23 -34.45
N GLY A 20 18.91 -35.19 -33.96
CA GLY A 20 17.49 -35.21 -33.70
C GLY A 20 17.05 -35.31 -32.23
N THR A 21 16.30 -34.32 -31.85
CA THR A 21 15.28 -34.29 -30.80
C THR A 21 15.60 -33.43 -29.56
N VAL A 22 15.83 -32.16 -29.75
CA VAL A 22 15.77 -31.15 -28.63
C VAL A 22 14.90 -29.95 -29.00
N SER A 23 13.92 -30.05 -29.88
CA SER A 23 13.16 -28.86 -30.29
C SER A 23 11.68 -28.83 -29.89
N VAL A 24 11.13 -29.84 -29.24
CA VAL A 24 9.67 -29.94 -28.97
C VAL A 24 9.31 -29.59 -27.50
N VAL A 25 10.21 -29.78 -26.56
CA VAL A 25 9.90 -29.58 -25.13
C VAL A 25 9.85 -28.08 -24.74
N LYS A 26 10.57 -27.18 -25.43
CA LYS A 26 10.59 -25.75 -25.14
C LYS A 26 9.33 -24.99 -25.55
N SER A 27 8.52 -25.51 -26.47
CA SER A 27 7.33 -24.79 -26.96
C SER A 27 6.08 -25.07 -26.13
N GLU A 28 6.00 -26.20 -25.45
CA GLU A 28 4.83 -26.54 -24.61
C GLU A 28 4.88 -25.88 -23.25
N THR A 29 6.06 -25.78 -22.61
CA THR A 29 6.28 -25.08 -21.37
C THR A 29 5.96 -23.58 -21.52
N SER A 30 6.40 -22.94 -22.60
CA SER A 30 6.14 -21.52 -22.88
C SER A 30 4.67 -21.21 -23.23
N ARG A 31 3.90 -22.19 -23.71
CA ARG A 31 2.44 -22.04 -23.95
C ARG A 31 1.64 -22.23 -22.67
N ARG A 32 2.07 -23.11 -21.78
CA ARG A 32 1.45 -23.35 -20.47
C ARG A 32 1.65 -22.14 -19.56
N ASP A 33 2.87 -21.62 -19.45
CA ASP A 33 3.18 -20.40 -18.70
C ASP A 33 2.36 -19.18 -19.16
N ARG A 34 2.17 -19.01 -20.48
CA ARG A 34 1.37 -17.92 -21.03
C ARG A 34 -0.14 -18.09 -20.84
N ARG A 35 -0.63 -19.31 -20.69
CA ARG A 35 -2.04 -19.58 -20.33
C ARG A 35 -2.27 -19.36 -18.87
N ASP A 36 -1.38 -19.84 -18.02
CA ASP A 36 -1.47 -19.70 -16.56
C ASP A 36 -1.37 -18.21 -16.17
N SER A 37 -0.46 -17.44 -16.79
CA SER A 37 -0.34 -15.99 -16.56
C SER A 37 -1.60 -15.21 -16.97
N ARG A 38 -2.25 -15.57 -18.09
CA ARG A 38 -3.52 -14.95 -18.51
C ARG A 38 -4.69 -15.30 -17.58
N TRP A 39 -4.72 -16.51 -17.04
CA TRP A 39 -5.73 -16.89 -16.05
C TRP A 39 -5.55 -16.16 -14.73
N ASP A 40 -4.30 -15.94 -14.30
CA ASP A 40 -3.99 -15.18 -13.09
C ASP A 40 -4.29 -13.70 -13.27
N GLU A 41 -4.01 -13.12 -14.43
CA GLU A 41 -4.41 -11.74 -14.78
C GLU A 41 -5.93 -11.58 -14.77
N HIS A 42 -6.67 -12.50 -15.39
CA HIS A 42 -8.14 -12.49 -15.38
C HIS A 42 -8.71 -12.62 -13.97
N ARG A 43 -8.13 -13.50 -13.15
CA ARG A 43 -8.53 -13.68 -11.76
C ARG A 43 -8.28 -12.40 -10.95
N ARG A 44 -7.11 -11.79 -11.12
CA ARG A 44 -6.76 -10.52 -10.46
C ARG A 44 -7.71 -9.41 -10.87
N ALA A 45 -7.90 -9.19 -12.16
CA ALA A 45 -8.81 -8.18 -12.68
C ALA A 45 -10.24 -8.36 -12.15
N ARG A 46 -10.71 -9.60 -12.04
CA ARG A 46 -12.04 -9.88 -11.47
C ARG A 46 -12.11 -9.59 -9.98
N ARG A 47 -11.04 -9.89 -9.22
CA ARG A 47 -10.97 -9.51 -7.79
C ARG A 47 -11.02 -7.99 -7.62
N GLU A 48 -10.30 -7.24 -8.44
CA GLU A 48 -10.31 -5.78 -8.43
C GLU A 48 -11.71 -5.23 -8.74
N GLN A 49 -12.41 -5.75 -9.74
CA GLN A 49 -13.79 -5.37 -10.04
C GLN A 49 -14.75 -5.63 -8.88
N LEU A 50 -14.58 -6.73 -8.16
CA LEU A 50 -15.39 -7.05 -6.98
C LEU A 50 -15.10 -6.10 -5.82
N VAL A 51 -13.85 -5.70 -5.62
CA VAL A 51 -13.44 -4.68 -4.64
C VAL A 51 -14.08 -3.33 -4.98
N ASP A 52 -13.98 -2.87 -6.23
CA ASP A 52 -14.56 -1.60 -6.68
C ASP A 52 -16.09 -1.60 -6.56
N ALA A 53 -16.74 -2.72 -6.89
CA ALA A 53 -18.17 -2.89 -6.71
C ALA A 53 -18.57 -2.89 -5.22
N THR A 54 -17.72 -3.41 -4.34
CA THR A 54 -17.95 -3.37 -2.89
C THR A 54 -17.87 -1.92 -2.38
N ILE A 55 -16.87 -1.15 -2.79
CA ILE A 55 -16.77 0.28 -2.44
C ILE A 55 -18.02 1.04 -2.91
N ALA A 56 -18.46 0.80 -4.14
CA ALA A 56 -19.69 1.42 -4.66
C ALA A 56 -20.96 0.96 -3.91
N ALA A 57 -21.00 -0.27 -3.41
CA ALA A 57 -22.10 -0.79 -2.61
C ALA A 57 -22.11 -0.16 -1.21
N VAL A 58 -20.94 0.02 -0.58
CA VAL A 58 -20.79 0.74 0.70
C VAL A 58 -21.32 2.16 0.58
N GLY A 59 -20.94 2.90 -0.45
CA GLY A 59 -21.44 4.27 -0.66
C GLY A 59 -22.95 4.37 -0.83
N ARG A 60 -23.63 3.30 -1.34
CA ARG A 60 -25.09 3.28 -1.56
C ARG A 60 -25.89 2.73 -0.38
N HIS A 61 -25.37 1.75 0.32
CA HIS A 61 -26.09 0.96 1.33
C HIS A 61 -25.53 1.16 2.75
N GLY A 62 -24.44 1.92 2.88
CA GLY A 62 -23.74 2.15 4.14
C GLY A 62 -22.74 1.06 4.50
N ALA A 63 -21.99 1.30 5.58
CA ALA A 63 -20.92 0.42 6.07
C ALA A 63 -21.40 -1.01 6.42
N GLY A 64 -22.68 -1.17 6.74
CA GLY A 64 -23.29 -2.48 7.07
C GLY A 64 -23.66 -3.35 5.87
N VAL A 65 -23.31 -2.96 4.64
CA VAL A 65 -23.69 -3.63 3.40
C VAL A 65 -23.45 -5.14 3.44
N GLY A 66 -24.43 -5.94 3.00
CA GLY A 66 -24.39 -7.40 2.96
C GLY A 66 -23.77 -7.97 1.69
N MET A 67 -23.48 -9.27 1.70
CA MET A 67 -22.88 -9.96 0.53
C MET A 67 -23.82 -10.04 -0.68
N GLU A 68 -25.13 -9.97 -0.45
CA GLU A 68 -26.16 -9.92 -1.51
C GLU A 68 -26.09 -8.59 -2.28
N GLU A 69 -26.05 -7.47 -1.57
CA GLU A 69 -25.96 -6.14 -2.16
C GLU A 69 -24.63 -5.95 -2.89
N ILE A 70 -23.54 -6.47 -2.33
CA ILE A 70 -22.19 -6.47 -2.97
C ILE A 70 -22.24 -7.26 -4.27
N ALA A 71 -22.81 -8.47 -4.27
CA ALA A 71 -22.92 -9.30 -5.47
C ALA A 71 -23.80 -8.63 -6.53
N ALA A 72 -24.92 -8.03 -6.12
CA ALA A 72 -25.81 -7.27 -7.02
C ALA A 72 -25.07 -6.06 -7.63
N ALA A 73 -24.32 -5.32 -6.83
CA ALA A 73 -23.50 -4.19 -7.30
C ALA A 73 -22.43 -4.61 -8.31
N ALA A 74 -21.87 -5.82 -8.16
CA ALA A 74 -20.92 -6.40 -9.08
C ALA A 74 -21.55 -7.09 -10.32
N GLY A 75 -22.89 -7.04 -10.45
CA GLY A 75 -23.62 -7.73 -11.54
C GLY A 75 -23.42 -9.23 -11.53
N THR A 76 -23.34 -9.86 -10.34
CA THR A 76 -23.02 -11.28 -10.20
C THR A 76 -23.79 -11.92 -9.04
N SER A 77 -23.55 -13.20 -8.78
CA SER A 77 -24.11 -13.91 -7.65
C SER A 77 -23.16 -13.98 -6.46
N LYS A 78 -23.70 -14.11 -5.26
CA LYS A 78 -22.94 -14.33 -4.01
C LYS A 78 -21.95 -15.51 -4.13
N ALA A 79 -22.35 -16.60 -4.81
CA ALA A 79 -21.48 -17.74 -5.05
C ALA A 79 -20.24 -17.39 -5.90
N VAL A 80 -20.37 -16.44 -6.83
CA VAL A 80 -19.23 -15.96 -7.62
C VAL A 80 -18.28 -15.14 -6.75
N VAL A 81 -18.79 -14.29 -5.87
CA VAL A 81 -17.96 -13.53 -4.93
C VAL A 81 -17.14 -14.49 -4.05
N TYR A 82 -17.76 -15.52 -3.48
CA TYR A 82 -17.09 -16.52 -2.65
C TYR A 82 -16.09 -17.42 -3.40
N ARG A 83 -16.13 -17.47 -4.74
CA ARG A 83 -15.05 -18.10 -5.52
C ARG A 83 -13.76 -17.29 -5.57
N HIS A 84 -13.87 -15.97 -5.36
CA HIS A 84 -12.72 -15.06 -5.39
C HIS A 84 -12.23 -14.66 -4.01
N PHE A 85 -13.09 -14.71 -3.00
CA PHE A 85 -12.79 -14.39 -1.61
C PHE A 85 -13.35 -15.52 -0.72
N ALA A 86 -12.49 -16.11 0.10
CA ALA A 86 -12.87 -17.24 0.95
C ALA A 86 -14.01 -16.87 1.91
N ASP A 87 -13.99 -15.62 2.39
CA ASP A 87 -15.00 -15.09 3.29
C ASP A 87 -15.15 -13.57 3.16
N ARG A 88 -16.03 -12.98 3.96
CA ARG A 88 -16.25 -11.54 4.03
C ARG A 88 -15.01 -10.79 4.54
N SER A 89 -14.22 -11.40 5.41
CA SER A 89 -13.00 -10.79 5.95
C SER A 89 -11.93 -10.62 4.89
N GLU A 90 -11.72 -11.62 4.03
CA GLU A 90 -10.77 -11.50 2.92
C GLU A 90 -11.17 -10.40 1.94
N LEU A 91 -12.47 -10.27 1.64
CA LEU A 91 -12.99 -9.18 0.81
C LEU A 91 -12.78 -7.82 1.51
N HIS A 92 -13.07 -7.73 2.81
CA HIS A 92 -12.84 -6.51 3.59
C HIS A 92 -11.38 -6.09 3.57
N VAL A 93 -10.43 -7.01 3.81
CA VAL A 93 -8.98 -6.75 3.72
C VAL A 93 -8.60 -6.22 2.34
N ALA A 94 -9.14 -6.79 1.27
CA ALA A 94 -8.86 -6.32 -0.09
C ALA A 94 -9.42 -4.92 -0.36
N VAL A 95 -10.61 -4.58 0.18
CA VAL A 95 -11.18 -3.22 0.12
C VAL A 95 -10.30 -2.25 0.89
N CYS A 96 -9.90 -2.59 2.12
CA CYS A 96 -9.01 -1.75 2.93
C CYS A 96 -7.68 -1.48 2.22
N ALA A 97 -7.08 -2.50 1.60
CA ALA A 97 -5.85 -2.35 0.82
C ALA A 97 -6.03 -1.39 -0.38
N ARG A 98 -7.16 -1.44 -1.09
CA ARG A 98 -7.50 -0.52 -2.18
C ARG A 98 -7.67 0.91 -1.67
N VAL A 99 -8.41 1.08 -0.58
CA VAL A 99 -8.63 2.39 0.06
C VAL A 99 -7.30 2.99 0.53
N ALA A 100 -6.46 2.16 1.14
CA ALA A 100 -5.12 2.55 1.58
C ALA A 100 -4.24 3.01 0.43
N ALA A 101 -4.20 2.27 -0.67
CA ALA A 101 -3.44 2.64 -1.86
C ALA A 101 -3.92 3.98 -2.42
N ASN A 102 -5.23 4.16 -2.59
CA ASN A 102 -5.81 5.41 -3.09
C ASN A 102 -5.48 6.61 -2.19
N LEU A 103 -5.54 6.44 -0.87
CA LEU A 103 -5.18 7.50 0.07
C LEU A 103 -3.69 7.84 -0.03
N THR A 104 -2.82 6.82 -0.06
CA THR A 104 -1.37 7.01 -0.17
C THR A 104 -1.00 7.78 -1.44
N ASP A 105 -1.61 7.45 -2.58
CA ASP A 105 -1.36 8.13 -3.85
C ASP A 105 -1.79 9.60 -3.77
N ARG A 106 -2.98 9.90 -3.22
CA ARG A 106 -3.46 11.27 -3.02
C ARG A 106 -2.56 12.08 -2.08
N LEU A 107 -2.10 11.46 -0.98
CA LEU A 107 -1.17 12.12 -0.05
C LEU A 107 0.14 12.46 -0.75
N ARG A 108 0.69 11.53 -1.53
CA ARG A 108 1.92 11.75 -2.30
C ARG A 108 1.75 12.88 -3.31
N GLU A 109 0.69 12.84 -4.13
CA GLU A 109 0.37 13.88 -5.11
C GLU A 109 0.23 15.26 -4.45
N ALA A 110 -0.45 15.34 -3.29
CA ALA A 110 -0.61 16.60 -2.57
C ALA A 110 0.72 17.15 -2.02
N MET A 111 1.59 16.28 -1.50
CA MET A 111 2.90 16.67 -0.98
C MET A 111 3.88 17.07 -2.09
N ASP A 112 3.78 16.49 -3.29
CA ASP A 112 4.64 16.78 -4.43
C ASP A 112 4.39 18.19 -5.04
N THR A 113 3.34 18.90 -4.59
CA THR A 113 3.02 20.26 -5.06
C THR A 113 3.95 21.35 -4.53
N THR A 114 4.75 21.07 -3.50
CA THR A 114 5.62 22.03 -2.83
C THR A 114 6.88 21.36 -2.29
N THR A 115 7.92 22.17 -2.07
CA THR A 115 9.17 21.74 -1.39
C THR A 115 9.28 22.27 0.04
N ASP A 116 8.31 23.08 0.50
CA ASP A 116 8.26 23.58 1.87
C ASP A 116 7.70 22.50 2.81
N PRO A 117 8.46 22.00 3.79
CA PRO A 117 8.03 20.94 4.68
C PRO A 117 6.73 21.25 5.44
N ARG A 118 6.50 22.51 5.83
CA ARG A 118 5.26 22.91 6.50
C ARG A 118 4.08 22.84 5.57
N GLN A 119 4.23 23.28 4.32
CA GLN A 119 3.17 23.20 3.31
C GLN A 119 2.90 21.73 2.93
N MET A 120 3.93 20.88 2.84
CA MET A 120 3.76 19.43 2.64
C MET A 120 2.92 18.80 3.76
N LEU A 121 3.22 19.14 5.02
CA LEU A 121 2.43 18.69 6.17
C LEU A 121 0.98 19.17 6.10
N THR A 122 0.76 20.45 5.79
CA THR A 122 -0.58 21.03 5.64
C THR A 122 -1.36 20.28 4.55
N ALA A 123 -0.76 20.10 3.38
CA ALA A 123 -1.38 19.41 2.24
C ALA A 123 -1.73 17.96 2.59
N ALA A 124 -0.85 17.26 3.30
CA ALA A 124 -1.11 15.89 3.74
C ALA A 124 -2.30 15.82 4.73
N VAL A 125 -2.34 16.70 5.73
CA VAL A 125 -3.43 16.75 6.72
C VAL A 125 -4.76 17.09 6.03
N GLU A 126 -4.78 18.11 5.18
CA GLU A 126 -5.99 18.51 4.44
C GLU A 126 -6.48 17.40 3.53
N THR A 127 -5.59 16.72 2.82
CA THR A 127 -5.93 15.60 1.92
C THR A 127 -6.52 14.43 2.71
N TYR A 128 -5.94 14.09 3.85
CA TYR A 128 -6.46 13.04 4.72
C TYR A 128 -7.86 13.36 5.25
N LEU A 129 -8.05 14.56 5.80
CA LEU A 129 -9.36 15.00 6.31
C LEU A 129 -10.40 15.10 5.19
N ALA A 130 -10.02 15.58 4.00
CA ALA A 130 -10.89 15.62 2.83
C ALA A 130 -11.32 14.21 2.37
N PHE A 131 -10.40 13.25 2.43
CA PHE A 131 -10.70 11.86 2.12
C PHE A 131 -11.74 11.28 3.06
N LEU A 132 -11.63 11.52 4.37
CA LEU A 132 -12.59 11.07 5.38
C LEU A 132 -13.97 11.74 5.22
N GLU A 133 -13.98 13.03 4.90
CA GLU A 133 -15.20 13.82 4.71
C GLU A 133 -15.97 13.40 3.46
N ALA A 134 -15.25 13.00 2.39
CA ALA A 134 -15.86 12.63 1.12
C ALA A 134 -16.69 11.34 1.18
N ASP A 135 -16.30 10.36 2.01
CA ASP A 135 -17.01 9.08 2.13
C ASP A 135 -16.95 8.52 3.56
N LEU A 136 -17.79 9.07 4.42
CA LEU A 136 -17.89 8.66 5.82
C LEU A 136 -18.32 7.19 5.97
N GLU A 137 -19.15 6.66 5.07
CA GLU A 137 -19.58 5.27 5.12
C GLU A 137 -18.45 4.32 4.74
N LEU A 138 -17.62 4.69 3.77
CA LEU A 138 -16.40 3.93 3.43
C LEU A 138 -15.41 3.94 4.59
N TYR A 139 -15.21 5.09 5.24
CA TYR A 139 -14.38 5.18 6.43
C TYR A 139 -14.91 4.27 7.55
N ARG A 140 -16.23 4.31 7.83
CA ARG A 140 -16.86 3.43 8.82
C ARG A 140 -16.69 1.95 8.46
N PHE A 141 -16.86 1.59 7.20
CA PHE A 141 -16.64 0.23 6.72
C PHE A 141 -15.22 -0.24 6.99
N VAL A 142 -14.24 0.58 6.68
CA VAL A 142 -12.80 0.29 6.89
C VAL A 142 -12.49 0.14 8.38
N VAL A 143 -12.98 1.07 9.25
CA VAL A 143 -12.65 1.10 10.68
C VAL A 143 -13.43 0.06 11.49
N GLN A 144 -14.67 -0.22 11.14
CA GLN A 144 -15.54 -1.14 11.91
C GLN A 144 -15.26 -2.62 11.66
N GLY A 145 -14.47 -2.97 10.63
CA GLY A 145 -13.96 -4.30 10.27
C GLY A 145 -14.87 -5.50 10.59
N PRO A 146 -14.70 -6.65 9.99
CA PRO A 146 -15.39 -7.85 10.46
C PRO A 146 -14.89 -8.22 11.86
N PRO A 147 -15.79 -8.67 12.77
CA PRO A 147 -15.37 -9.06 14.11
C PRO A 147 -14.39 -10.23 14.06
N VAL A 148 -13.32 -10.04 14.77
CA VAL A 148 -12.33 -10.96 15.36
C VAL A 148 -12.29 -12.41 14.81
N GLY A 149 -11.16 -12.79 14.26
CA GLY A 149 -10.83 -14.16 13.88
C GLY A 149 -9.56 -14.27 13.03
N HIS A 150 -9.00 -13.15 12.61
CA HIS A 150 -7.74 -13.14 11.86
C HIS A 150 -6.57 -12.71 12.74
N PRO A 151 -5.34 -13.22 12.51
CA PRO A 151 -4.14 -12.80 13.22
C PRO A 151 -3.98 -11.27 13.18
N ALA A 152 -3.44 -10.67 14.24
CA ALA A 152 -3.18 -9.22 14.36
C ALA A 152 -2.35 -8.66 13.18
N ASP A 153 -1.56 -9.51 12.52
CA ASP A 153 -0.79 -9.17 11.31
C ASP A 153 -1.66 -8.87 10.07
N SER A 154 -2.97 -9.07 10.15
CA SER A 154 -3.93 -8.85 9.06
C SER A 154 -4.81 -7.60 9.25
N ASP A 155 -4.49 -6.71 10.21
CA ASP A 155 -5.22 -5.45 10.38
C ASP A 155 -4.82 -4.45 9.29
N PRO A 156 -5.67 -4.20 8.28
CA PRO A 156 -5.34 -3.32 7.16
C PRO A 156 -5.17 -1.87 7.59
N ILE A 157 -5.82 -1.46 8.69
CA ILE A 157 -5.74 -0.08 9.20
C ILE A 157 -4.40 0.12 9.92
N ALA A 158 -3.99 -0.86 10.73
CA ALA A 158 -2.68 -0.84 11.34
C ALA A 158 -1.60 -0.82 10.27
N ASN A 159 -1.71 -1.68 9.25
CA ASN A 159 -0.77 -1.72 8.12
C ASN A 159 -0.73 -0.41 7.33
N LEU A 160 -1.89 0.23 7.07
CA LEU A 160 -1.94 1.55 6.44
C LEU A 160 -1.26 2.60 7.31
N SER A 161 -1.59 2.64 8.61
CA SER A 161 -1.00 3.59 9.55
C SER A 161 0.51 3.42 9.66
N HIS A 162 1.01 2.17 9.64
CA HIS A 162 2.44 1.88 9.61
C HIS A 162 3.08 2.38 8.30
N LEU A 163 2.51 2.07 7.15
CA LEU A 163 3.04 2.51 5.86
C LEU A 163 3.13 4.04 5.76
N VAL A 164 2.07 4.75 6.16
CA VAL A 164 2.04 6.22 6.17
C VAL A 164 3.01 6.77 7.23
N GLY A 165 3.12 6.10 8.39
CA GLY A 165 4.07 6.45 9.44
C GLY A 165 5.52 6.34 8.99
N ASP A 166 5.87 5.29 8.26
CA ASP A 166 7.21 5.10 7.68
C ASP A 166 7.55 6.17 6.64
N GLN A 167 6.58 6.55 5.81
CA GLN A 167 6.75 7.65 4.84
C GLN A 167 6.92 9.00 5.53
N ALA A 168 6.12 9.28 6.56
CA ALA A 168 6.26 10.49 7.37
C ALA A 168 7.63 10.51 8.08
N ALA A 169 8.08 9.37 8.61
CA ALA A 169 9.40 9.23 9.23
C ALA A 169 10.54 9.53 8.24
N ALA A 170 10.44 9.06 7.00
CA ALA A 170 11.44 9.35 5.99
C ALA A 170 11.56 10.86 5.70
N LEU A 171 10.43 11.58 5.64
CA LEU A 171 10.43 13.04 5.48
C LEU A 171 11.02 13.75 6.71
N VAL A 172 10.65 13.32 7.92
CA VAL A 172 11.21 13.86 9.17
C VAL A 172 12.72 13.63 9.26
N ALA A 173 13.21 12.46 8.82
CA ALA A 173 14.63 12.16 8.80
C ALA A 173 15.41 13.16 7.93
N VAL A 174 14.92 13.45 6.72
CA VAL A 174 15.53 14.45 5.82
C VAL A 174 15.59 15.83 6.48
N VAL A 175 14.51 16.27 7.14
CA VAL A 175 14.47 17.56 7.84
C VAL A 175 15.47 17.61 9.00
N LEU A 176 15.59 16.53 9.78
CA LEU A 176 16.56 16.42 10.88
C LEU A 176 18.01 16.44 10.36
N GLU A 177 18.31 15.68 9.32
CA GLU A 177 19.64 15.64 8.71
C GLU A 177 20.06 16.99 8.15
N GLN A 178 19.14 17.71 7.45
CA GLN A 178 19.39 19.06 6.95
C GLN A 178 19.65 20.08 8.09
N ALA A 179 19.05 19.84 9.26
CA ALA A 179 19.29 20.63 10.45
C ALA A 179 20.53 20.19 11.26
N GLY A 180 21.28 19.18 10.78
CA GLY A 180 22.44 18.61 11.50
C GLY A 180 22.07 17.85 12.77
N ARG A 181 20.86 17.26 12.81
CA ARG A 181 20.32 16.52 13.96
C ARG A 181 20.35 15.01 13.69
N ASP A 182 20.39 14.23 14.78
CA ASP A 182 20.30 12.78 14.69
C ASP A 182 18.93 12.33 14.14
N PRO A 183 18.88 11.58 13.02
CA PRO A 183 17.64 11.08 12.47
C PRO A 183 16.99 9.94 13.25
N ALA A 184 17.61 9.44 14.33
CA ALA A 184 17.08 8.34 15.14
C ALA A 184 15.65 8.59 15.68
N ALA A 185 15.30 9.88 15.92
CA ALA A 185 13.97 10.28 16.35
C ALA A 185 12.90 10.24 15.24
N ALA A 186 13.29 10.14 13.97
CA ALA A 186 12.38 10.28 12.84
C ALA A 186 11.29 9.21 12.84
N LEU A 187 11.65 7.94 13.11
CA LEU A 187 10.69 6.83 13.07
C LEU A 187 9.57 7.01 14.12
N PRO A 188 9.83 7.16 15.42
CA PRO A 188 8.76 7.38 16.39
C PRO A 188 7.99 8.68 16.15
N TRP A 189 8.61 9.71 15.59
CA TRP A 189 7.90 10.96 15.30
C TRP A 189 6.97 10.84 14.10
N GLY A 190 7.37 10.19 13.03
CA GLY A 190 6.51 9.94 11.88
C GLY A 190 5.25 9.17 12.27
N HIS A 191 5.40 8.09 13.02
CA HIS A 191 4.27 7.32 13.56
C HIS A 191 3.42 8.14 14.55
N GLY A 192 4.07 8.95 15.40
CA GLY A 192 3.37 9.86 16.33
C GLY A 192 2.52 10.89 15.62
N LEU A 193 3.04 11.52 14.55
CA LEU A 193 2.30 12.47 13.71
C LEU A 193 1.06 11.84 13.07
N VAL A 194 1.21 10.68 12.46
CA VAL A 194 0.07 9.94 11.86
C VAL A 194 -0.97 9.58 12.92
N GLY A 195 -0.53 9.11 14.09
CA GLY A 195 -1.43 8.79 15.20
C GLY A 195 -2.18 10.01 15.72
N LEU A 196 -1.51 11.16 15.84
CA LEU A 196 -2.13 12.43 16.29
C LEU A 196 -3.21 12.88 15.30
N VAL A 197 -2.88 12.96 14.01
CA VAL A 197 -3.82 13.38 12.96
C VAL A 197 -5.02 12.43 12.89
N ARG A 198 -4.78 11.13 12.95
CA ARG A 198 -5.85 10.12 12.96
C ARG A 198 -6.78 10.26 14.16
N SER A 199 -6.23 10.37 15.38
CA SER A 199 -7.04 10.49 16.60
C SER A 199 -7.87 11.77 16.61
N ALA A 200 -7.31 12.88 16.12
CA ALA A 200 -8.04 14.15 16.00
C ALA A 200 -9.16 14.06 14.96
N ALA A 201 -8.92 13.41 13.83
CA ALA A 201 -9.92 13.18 12.80
C ALA A 201 -11.06 12.28 13.27
N ASP A 202 -10.75 11.20 14.01
CA ASP A 202 -11.74 10.30 14.62
C ASP A 202 -12.67 11.07 15.57
N TRP A 203 -12.08 11.88 16.46
CA TRP A 203 -12.84 12.76 17.35
C TRP A 203 -13.72 13.75 16.57
N TRP A 204 -13.16 14.40 15.57
CA TRP A 204 -13.87 15.39 14.75
C TRP A 204 -15.10 14.79 14.03
N LEU A 205 -14.96 13.58 13.49
CA LEU A 205 -16.08 12.86 12.86
C LEU A 205 -17.12 12.41 13.88
N GLN A 206 -16.70 11.91 15.06
CA GLN A 206 -17.60 11.47 16.14
C GLN A 206 -18.38 12.65 16.77
N ALA A 207 -17.75 13.82 16.85
CA ALA A 207 -18.35 15.04 17.35
C ALA A 207 -19.20 15.80 16.31
N ASP A 208 -19.56 15.14 15.21
CA ASP A 208 -20.34 15.72 14.10
C ASP A 208 -19.71 16.98 13.49
N ARG A 209 -18.38 16.95 13.35
CA ARG A 209 -17.59 18.00 12.68
C ARG A 209 -17.83 19.40 13.26
N PRO A 210 -17.47 19.65 14.54
CA PRO A 210 -17.77 20.88 15.25
C PRO A 210 -17.06 22.13 14.71
N MET A 211 -16.09 21.95 13.78
CA MET A 211 -15.40 23.01 13.07
C MET A 211 -15.19 22.63 11.60
N PRO A 212 -15.00 23.59 10.68
CA PRO A 212 -14.64 23.32 9.29
C PRO A 212 -13.35 22.52 9.16
N ARG A 213 -13.29 21.63 8.16
CA ARG A 213 -12.11 20.79 7.87
C ARG A 213 -10.81 21.62 7.75
N VAL A 214 -10.87 22.76 7.07
CA VAL A 214 -9.71 23.64 6.85
C VAL A 214 -9.17 24.20 8.18
N GLU A 215 -10.06 24.54 9.11
CA GLU A 215 -9.69 25.02 10.43
C GLU A 215 -9.03 23.91 11.27
N LEU A 216 -9.59 22.70 11.26
CA LEU A 216 -8.96 21.54 11.92
C LEU A 216 -7.58 21.25 11.32
N ALA A 217 -7.45 21.28 10.00
CA ALA A 217 -6.18 21.06 9.32
C ALA A 217 -5.13 22.10 9.73
N ALA A 218 -5.51 23.38 9.81
CA ALA A 218 -4.63 24.45 10.28
C ALA A 218 -4.17 24.21 11.72
N HIS A 219 -5.09 23.90 12.64
CA HIS A 219 -4.74 23.61 14.04
C HIS A 219 -3.79 22.42 14.20
N LEU A 220 -4.03 21.33 13.46
CA LEU A 220 -3.17 20.17 13.50
C LEU A 220 -1.78 20.46 12.90
N THR A 221 -1.74 21.22 11.81
CA THR A 221 -0.47 21.64 11.20
C THR A 221 0.31 22.53 12.15
N ASP A 222 -0.31 23.53 12.76
CA ASP A 222 0.35 24.46 13.69
C ASP A 222 0.91 23.74 14.91
N LEU A 223 0.11 22.83 15.51
CA LEU A 223 0.55 22.05 16.66
C LEU A 223 1.75 21.18 16.35
N THR A 224 1.69 20.44 15.22
CA THR A 224 2.76 19.52 14.82
C THR A 224 4.01 20.28 14.38
N TRP A 225 3.83 21.36 13.63
CA TRP A 225 4.94 22.18 13.15
C TRP A 225 5.65 22.89 14.30
N ALA A 226 4.93 23.44 15.28
CA ALA A 226 5.53 24.05 16.46
C ALA A 226 6.37 23.05 17.26
N GLY A 227 5.89 21.82 17.41
CA GLY A 227 6.64 20.73 18.02
C GLY A 227 7.92 20.38 17.27
N LEU A 228 7.81 20.15 15.96
CA LEU A 228 8.95 19.79 15.11
C LEU A 228 9.98 20.92 15.00
N SER A 229 9.55 22.16 14.69
CA SER A 229 10.45 23.29 14.53
C SER A 229 11.19 23.62 15.83
N GLY A 230 10.54 23.53 16.98
CA GLY A 230 11.18 23.74 18.29
C GLY A 230 12.29 22.73 18.58
N VAL A 231 12.19 21.51 18.08
CA VAL A 231 13.26 20.50 18.23
C VAL A 231 14.36 20.72 17.22
N VAL A 232 14.04 21.04 15.97
CA VAL A 232 15.01 21.29 14.90
C VAL A 232 15.86 22.53 15.17
N THR A 233 15.23 23.62 15.72
CA THR A 233 15.92 24.89 15.99
C THR A 233 16.66 24.92 17.31
N ARG A 234 16.40 23.98 18.24
CA ARG A 234 17.11 23.95 19.53
C ARG A 234 18.58 23.60 19.31
N LYS A 235 19.44 24.62 19.15
CA LYS A 235 20.89 24.44 19.29
C LYS A 235 21.16 23.94 20.70
N GLU A 236 22.07 22.98 20.81
CA GLU A 236 22.59 22.53 22.10
C GLU A 236 23.23 23.72 22.86
N ASP A 237 22.47 24.33 23.77
CA ASP A 237 23.02 25.12 24.86
C ASP A 237 23.45 24.13 25.95
N ASN A 238 24.41 23.25 25.65
CA ASN A 238 25.10 22.44 26.64
C ASN A 238 26.46 22.04 26.08
N ALA A 239 27.44 22.89 26.23
CA ALA A 239 28.84 22.54 26.26
C ALA A 239 29.45 23.04 27.58
#